data_6c5419c68f2c9d32206a9d319b188c45
#
_entry.id   6c5419c68f2c9d32206a9d319b188c45
#
_cell.length_a   1.000
_cell.length_b   1.000
_cell.length_c   1.000
_cell.angle_alpha   90.00
_cell.angle_beta   90.00
_cell.angle_gamma   90.00
#
_symmetry.space_group_name_H-M   'P 1'
#
loop_
_entity.id
_entity.type
_entity.pdbx_description
1 polymer ?
#
loop_
_entity_poly.entity_id
_entity_poly.type
_entity_poly.pdbx_seq_one_letter_code
_entity_poly.pdbx_strand_id
1 'polypeptide(L)'
;MKSYSVFAIFCILLILSCKQKEKTPDKKFISVLSLIDKQVQHIDTSLYAITKAVYTDTLHRDTSYIKREDFRFVAKEFLDIPDLSDPKISKNYQEETRFDELLNRVIITYTPVKDGDEEIKKQELQVTPNIATGDKVNNVMITRVINNRNGFLKKDMLWQMDKSFQIVTTTQDPGKPEVITTTKVSWNEDTYQ
;
A
#
# COMPACT_ATOMS: atom_id res chain seq x y z
N MET A 1 -32.74 -55.37 30.40
CA MET A 1 -32.37 -53.98 30.83
C MET A 1 -30.89 -53.60 30.65
N LYS A 2 -30.04 -54.38 30.00
CA LYS A 2 -28.59 -54.04 29.80
C LYS A 2 -28.28 -53.43 28.42
N SER A 3 -29.18 -53.45 27.43
CA SER A 3 -28.93 -52.98 26.07
C SER A 3 -29.08 -51.46 25.87
N TYR A 4 -29.94 -50.82 26.61
CA TYR A 4 -30.16 -49.34 26.51
C TYR A 4 -29.02 -48.51 27.09
N SER A 5 -28.27 -49.06 28.06
CA SER A 5 -27.16 -48.36 28.71
C SER A 5 -25.95 -48.19 27.75
N VAL A 6 -25.68 -49.16 26.88
CA VAL A 6 -24.56 -49.11 25.91
C VAL A 6 -24.89 -48.15 24.78
N PHE A 7 -26.15 -48.05 24.36
CA PHE A 7 -26.55 -47.11 23.29
C PHE A 7 -26.51 -45.66 23.76
N ALA A 8 -26.88 -45.39 25.04
CA ALA A 8 -26.79 -44.05 25.61
C ALA A 8 -25.34 -43.54 25.72
N ILE A 9 -24.37 -44.43 26.04
CA ILE A 9 -22.95 -44.08 26.12
C ILE A 9 -22.37 -43.79 24.74
N PHE A 10 -22.83 -44.49 23.70
CA PHE A 10 -22.38 -44.26 22.34
C PHE A 10 -22.85 -42.91 21.74
N CYS A 11 -24.07 -42.47 22.10
CA CYS A 11 -24.61 -41.16 21.71
C CYS A 11 -23.89 -39.99 22.37
N ILE A 12 -23.38 -40.13 23.62
CA ILE A 12 -22.65 -39.07 24.33
C ILE A 12 -21.26 -38.83 23.72
N LEU A 13 -20.62 -39.87 23.16
CA LEU A 13 -19.29 -39.76 22.51
C LEU A 13 -19.32 -38.98 21.17
N LEU A 14 -20.49 -38.87 20.53
CA LEU A 14 -20.63 -38.14 19.25
C LEU A 14 -20.75 -36.64 19.41
N ILE A 15 -21.02 -36.12 20.62
CA ILE A 15 -21.17 -34.68 20.87
C ILE A 15 -19.85 -33.98 21.21
N LEU A 16 -18.77 -34.75 21.43
CA LEU A 16 -17.41 -34.22 21.68
C LEU A 16 -16.62 -33.98 20.41
N SER A 17 -17.27 -33.93 19.23
CA SER A 17 -16.64 -33.43 18.02
C SER A 17 -16.34 -31.93 18.23
N CYS A 18 -15.23 -31.68 18.88
CA CYS A 18 -14.63 -30.36 18.96
C CYS A 18 -14.58 -29.77 17.55
N LYS A 19 -15.36 -28.72 17.28
CA LYS A 19 -15.09 -27.81 16.19
C LYS A 19 -13.65 -27.29 16.38
N GLN A 20 -12.66 -27.95 15.78
CA GLN A 20 -11.39 -27.31 15.52
C GLN A 20 -11.75 -26.04 14.74
N LYS A 21 -11.62 -24.88 15.42
CA LYS A 21 -11.50 -23.61 14.69
C LYS A 21 -10.33 -23.83 13.74
N GLU A 22 -10.61 -24.02 12.46
CA GLU A 22 -9.60 -23.85 11.44
C GLU A 22 -8.94 -22.49 11.76
N LYS A 23 -7.69 -22.55 12.19
CA LYS A 23 -6.84 -21.35 12.21
C LYS A 23 -6.77 -20.95 10.75
N THR A 24 -7.56 -19.96 10.36
CA THR A 24 -7.34 -19.22 9.11
C THR A 24 -5.85 -18.93 9.08
N PRO A 25 -5.10 -19.35 8.03
CA PRO A 25 -3.68 -19.06 7.95
C PRO A 25 -3.52 -17.55 8.13
N ASP A 26 -2.59 -17.14 9.00
CA ASP A 26 -2.30 -15.72 9.25
C ASP A 26 -2.06 -15.07 7.89
N LYS A 27 -3.02 -14.25 7.45
CA LYS A 27 -3.02 -13.61 6.14
C LYS A 27 -1.89 -12.60 6.16
N LYS A 28 -0.77 -12.97 5.54
CA LYS A 28 0.42 -12.13 5.54
C LYS A 28 0.29 -11.11 4.41
N PHE A 29 0.06 -9.86 4.76
CA PHE A 29 0.05 -8.75 3.81
C PHE A 29 1.42 -8.56 3.14
N ILE A 30 1.42 -8.03 1.94
CA ILE A 30 2.65 -7.69 1.22
C ILE A 30 3.21 -6.40 1.83
N SER A 31 4.48 -6.42 2.25
CA SER A 31 5.17 -5.24 2.75
C SER A 31 5.50 -4.28 1.60
N VAL A 32 4.68 -3.25 1.45
CA VAL A 32 4.92 -2.17 0.49
C VAL A 32 6.17 -1.38 0.86
N LEU A 33 6.40 -1.15 2.16
CA LEU A 33 7.60 -0.49 2.64
C LEU A 33 8.87 -1.21 2.19
N SER A 34 8.91 -2.55 2.30
CA SER A 34 10.05 -3.36 1.84
C SER A 34 10.25 -3.30 0.31
N LEU A 35 9.17 -3.25 -0.46
CA LEU A 35 9.26 -3.10 -1.92
C LEU A 35 9.87 -1.75 -2.32
N ILE A 36 9.40 -0.68 -1.70
CA ILE A 36 9.88 0.68 -1.98
C ILE A 36 11.32 0.85 -1.51
N ASP A 37 11.69 0.35 -0.32
CA ASP A 37 13.06 0.43 0.18
C ASP A 37 14.06 -0.28 -0.75
N LYS A 38 13.71 -1.44 -1.32
CA LYS A 38 14.52 -2.12 -2.32
C LYS A 38 14.68 -1.30 -3.60
N GLN A 39 13.61 -0.61 -4.05
CA GLN A 39 13.68 0.28 -5.20
C GLN A 39 14.61 1.47 -4.93
N VAL A 40 14.51 2.09 -3.74
CA VAL A 40 15.40 3.19 -3.33
C VAL A 40 16.85 2.72 -3.33
N GLN A 41 17.16 1.56 -2.74
CA GLN A 41 18.51 0.99 -2.76
C GLN A 41 19.03 0.74 -4.18
N HIS A 42 18.16 0.27 -5.09
CA HIS A 42 18.55 0.08 -6.50
C HIS A 42 18.87 1.40 -7.19
N ILE A 43 18.10 2.45 -6.92
CA ILE A 43 18.34 3.78 -7.52
C ILE A 43 19.62 4.40 -6.96
N ASP A 44 19.92 4.22 -5.68
CA ASP A 44 21.17 4.68 -5.04
C ASP A 44 22.44 4.14 -5.74
N THR A 45 22.34 3.00 -6.42
CA THR A 45 23.43 2.35 -7.17
C THR A 45 23.33 2.49 -8.69
N SER A 46 22.26 3.09 -9.21
CA SER A 46 21.97 3.23 -10.64
C SER A 46 22.74 4.41 -11.26
N LEU A 47 22.73 4.49 -12.59
CA LEU A 47 23.26 5.64 -13.35
C LEU A 47 22.16 6.57 -13.86
N TYR A 48 20.94 6.42 -13.39
CA TYR A 48 19.82 7.23 -13.84
C TYR A 48 19.97 8.70 -13.47
N ALA A 49 19.56 9.59 -14.37
CA ALA A 49 19.33 10.99 -14.06
C ALA A 49 18.00 11.11 -13.32
N ILE A 50 18.00 11.76 -12.17
CA ILE A 50 16.80 11.90 -11.33
C ILE A 50 16.30 13.34 -11.46
N THR A 51 15.03 13.50 -11.86
CA THR A 51 14.37 14.79 -11.98
C THR A 51 13.21 14.89 -11.01
N LYS A 52 13.01 16.08 -10.41
CA LYS A 52 11.87 16.42 -9.56
C LYS A 52 11.13 17.59 -10.19
N ALA A 53 9.82 17.43 -10.37
CA ALA A 53 8.92 18.49 -10.78
C ALA A 53 7.90 18.75 -9.67
N VAL A 54 7.68 20.01 -9.35
CA VAL A 54 6.66 20.46 -8.40
C VAL A 54 5.66 21.35 -9.14
N TYR A 55 4.39 21.04 -8.99
CA TYR A 55 3.27 21.79 -9.55
C TYR A 55 2.45 22.35 -8.41
N THR A 56 2.31 23.67 -8.37
CA THR A 56 1.47 24.39 -7.39
C THR A 56 0.13 24.80 -7.98
N ASP A 57 0.06 24.87 -9.30
CA ASP A 57 -1.15 25.05 -10.11
C ASP A 57 -0.91 24.52 -11.54
N THR A 58 -1.87 24.72 -12.44
CA THR A 58 -1.78 24.25 -13.84
C THR A 58 -0.72 24.99 -14.68
N LEU A 59 -0.26 26.16 -14.24
CA LEU A 59 0.64 27.04 -15.00
C LEU A 59 2.05 27.06 -14.43
N HIS A 60 2.22 26.80 -13.13
CA HIS A 60 3.51 26.88 -12.44
C HIS A 60 4.09 25.49 -12.19
N ARG A 61 5.16 25.22 -12.94
CA ARG A 61 5.98 24.02 -12.80
C ARG A 61 7.41 24.42 -12.50
N ASP A 62 7.92 23.97 -11.37
CA ASP A 62 9.35 24.04 -11.05
C ASP A 62 9.99 22.67 -11.25
N THR A 63 11.14 22.62 -11.94
CA THR A 63 11.84 21.37 -12.25
C THR A 63 13.30 21.49 -11.83
N SER A 64 13.78 20.50 -11.09
CA SER A 64 15.16 20.42 -10.61
C SER A 64 15.73 19.01 -10.77
N TYR A 65 17.06 18.92 -10.88
CA TYR A 65 17.77 17.65 -10.80
C TYR A 65 18.03 17.29 -9.33
N ILE A 66 17.87 16.01 -9.01
CA ILE A 66 18.14 15.46 -7.67
C ILE A 66 19.45 14.71 -7.74
N LYS A 67 20.36 14.97 -6.81
CA LYS A 67 21.53 14.14 -6.62
C LYS A 67 21.12 12.78 -6.11
N ARG A 68 21.83 11.74 -6.52
CA ARG A 68 21.52 10.36 -6.15
C ARG A 68 21.52 10.16 -4.63
N GLU A 69 22.48 10.73 -3.94
CA GLU A 69 22.60 10.72 -2.48
C GLU A 69 21.39 11.31 -1.74
N ASP A 70 20.67 12.23 -2.42
CA ASP A 70 19.46 12.88 -1.87
C ASP A 70 18.17 12.11 -2.19
N PHE A 71 18.23 11.07 -3.05
CA PHE A 71 17.02 10.36 -3.50
C PHE A 71 16.23 9.76 -2.35
N ARG A 72 16.91 9.10 -1.40
CA ARG A 72 16.29 8.54 -0.21
C ARG A 72 15.55 9.60 0.62
N PHE A 73 16.12 10.81 0.74
CA PHE A 73 15.46 11.92 1.43
C PHE A 73 14.20 12.37 0.68
N VAL A 74 14.25 12.45 -0.65
CA VAL A 74 13.09 12.83 -1.47
C VAL A 74 11.99 11.77 -1.45
N ALA A 75 12.37 10.49 -1.35
CA ALA A 75 11.45 9.35 -1.22
C ALA A 75 10.92 9.13 0.22
N LYS A 76 11.37 9.93 1.20
CA LYS A 76 11.10 9.74 2.62
C LYS A 76 9.62 9.56 2.96
N GLU A 77 8.73 10.27 2.29
CA GLU A 77 7.30 10.16 2.53
C GLU A 77 6.73 8.76 2.31
N PHE A 78 7.29 8.00 1.36
CA PHE A 78 6.96 6.60 1.14
C PHE A 78 7.65 5.67 2.12
N LEU A 79 8.81 6.05 2.64
CA LEU A 79 9.57 5.26 3.61
C LEU A 79 9.07 5.43 5.05
N ASP A 80 8.37 6.52 5.33
CA ASP A 80 7.81 6.84 6.66
C ASP A 80 6.34 6.34 6.83
N ILE A 81 5.79 5.60 5.85
CA ILE A 81 4.44 5.04 6.00
C ILE A 81 4.44 3.84 6.97
N PRO A 82 3.34 3.61 7.71
CA PRO A 82 3.17 2.38 8.48
C PRO A 82 3.24 1.15 7.57
N ASP A 83 4.01 0.14 7.95
CA ASP A 83 4.03 -1.14 7.22
C ASP A 83 2.79 -1.97 7.57
N LEU A 84 1.84 -2.06 6.63
CA LEU A 84 0.62 -2.83 6.84
C LEU A 84 0.87 -4.35 6.96
N SER A 85 2.08 -4.84 6.66
CA SER A 85 2.46 -6.24 6.88
C SER A 85 2.82 -6.55 8.34
N ASP A 86 3.04 -5.52 9.19
CA ASP A 86 3.24 -5.72 10.63
C ASP A 86 1.96 -6.30 11.25
N PRO A 87 2.04 -7.45 11.98
CA PRO A 87 0.88 -8.07 12.63
C PRO A 87 0.11 -7.15 13.58
N LYS A 88 0.75 -6.15 14.17
CA LYS A 88 0.10 -5.16 15.04
C LYS A 88 -0.78 -4.19 14.26
N ILE A 89 -0.45 -3.94 13.00
CA ILE A 89 -1.14 -3.00 12.11
C ILE A 89 -2.13 -3.74 11.23
N SER A 90 -1.74 -4.87 10.62
CA SER A 90 -2.54 -5.65 9.67
C SER A 90 -3.92 -6.08 10.21
N LYS A 91 -4.05 -6.30 11.53
CA LYS A 91 -5.32 -6.63 12.19
C LYS A 91 -6.41 -5.55 12.03
N ASN A 92 -6.00 -4.31 11.76
CA ASN A 92 -6.90 -3.18 11.58
C ASN A 92 -7.32 -3.00 10.10
N TYR A 93 -6.79 -3.84 9.20
CA TYR A 93 -7.02 -3.76 7.75
C TYR A 93 -7.61 -5.05 7.21
N GLN A 94 -8.36 -4.91 6.14
CA GLN A 94 -8.85 -6.03 5.33
C GLN A 94 -8.22 -5.97 3.93
N GLU A 95 -8.03 -7.14 3.33
CA GLU A 95 -7.51 -7.29 1.98
C GLU A 95 -8.64 -7.72 1.04
N GLU A 96 -8.71 -7.08 -0.08
CA GLU A 96 -9.50 -7.48 -1.22
C GLU A 96 -8.57 -7.73 -2.41
N THR A 97 -8.78 -8.84 -3.13
CA THR A 97 -8.01 -9.18 -4.34
C THR A 97 -8.98 -9.37 -5.49
N ARG A 98 -8.74 -8.69 -6.61
CA ARG A 98 -9.52 -8.84 -7.84
C ARG A 98 -8.61 -8.88 -9.06
N PHE A 99 -9.05 -9.53 -10.11
CA PHE A 99 -8.39 -9.46 -11.42
C PHE A 99 -9.04 -8.37 -12.26
N ASP A 100 -8.22 -7.53 -12.88
CA ASP A 100 -8.64 -6.49 -13.80
C ASP A 100 -8.30 -6.92 -15.24
N GLU A 101 -9.32 -7.30 -15.99
CA GLU A 101 -9.18 -7.83 -17.35
C GLU A 101 -8.62 -6.78 -18.33
N LEU A 102 -9.00 -5.51 -18.17
CA LEU A 102 -8.54 -4.44 -19.05
C LEU A 102 -7.04 -4.17 -18.90
N LEU A 103 -6.57 -4.19 -17.66
CA LEU A 103 -5.17 -3.99 -17.35
C LEU A 103 -4.35 -5.30 -17.41
N ASN A 104 -5.03 -6.44 -17.47
CA ASN A 104 -4.43 -7.77 -17.30
C ASN A 104 -3.56 -7.87 -16.04
N ARG A 105 -4.13 -7.42 -14.90
CA ARG A 105 -3.43 -7.32 -13.61
C ARG A 105 -4.28 -7.81 -12.46
N VAL A 106 -3.62 -8.36 -11.47
CA VAL A 106 -4.20 -8.58 -10.14
C VAL A 106 -4.09 -7.27 -9.35
N ILE A 107 -5.20 -6.84 -8.79
CA ILE A 107 -5.28 -5.67 -7.92
C ILE A 107 -5.49 -6.17 -6.50
N ILE A 108 -4.54 -5.88 -5.61
CA ILE A 108 -4.59 -6.19 -4.19
C ILE A 108 -4.82 -4.88 -3.45
N THR A 109 -5.90 -4.79 -2.70
CA THR A 109 -6.29 -3.57 -1.98
C THR A 109 -6.39 -3.84 -0.49
N TYR A 110 -5.75 -2.99 0.32
CA TYR A 110 -5.87 -2.96 1.77
C TYR A 110 -6.66 -1.72 2.18
N THR A 111 -7.72 -1.91 2.98
CA THR A 111 -8.54 -0.84 3.54
C THR A 111 -8.77 -1.07 5.03
N PRO A 112 -8.96 -0.01 5.84
CA PRO A 112 -9.31 -0.17 7.24
C PRO A 112 -10.59 -1.01 7.42
N VAL A 113 -10.62 -1.90 8.42
CA VAL A 113 -11.81 -2.68 8.78
C VAL A 113 -12.92 -1.79 9.34
N LYS A 114 -12.54 -0.69 9.97
CA LYS A 114 -13.45 0.32 10.51
C LYS A 114 -13.06 1.69 9.99
N ASP A 115 -14.02 2.50 9.64
CA ASP A 115 -13.80 3.92 9.45
C ASP A 115 -13.38 4.53 10.80
N GLY A 116 -12.12 4.90 10.92
CA GLY A 116 -11.52 5.32 12.16
C GLY A 116 -10.26 6.15 11.95
N ASP A 117 -9.40 6.16 12.97
CA ASP A 117 -8.21 7.02 13.05
C ASP A 117 -7.01 6.51 12.22
N GLU A 118 -7.18 5.41 11.46
CA GLU A 118 -6.10 4.88 10.62
C GLU A 118 -5.69 5.91 9.56
N GLU A 119 -4.40 6.28 9.54
CA GLU A 119 -3.88 7.26 8.59
C GLU A 119 -3.95 6.75 7.15
N ILE A 120 -3.65 5.46 6.92
CA ILE A 120 -3.74 4.86 5.60
C ILE A 120 -5.18 4.44 5.33
N LYS A 121 -5.86 5.19 4.47
CA LYS A 121 -7.25 4.91 4.08
C LYS A 121 -7.35 3.87 2.98
N LYS A 122 -6.33 3.77 2.15
CA LYS A 122 -6.24 2.77 1.08
C LYS A 122 -4.78 2.54 0.71
N GLN A 123 -4.41 1.27 0.54
CA GLN A 123 -3.16 0.89 -0.10
C GLN A 123 -3.47 -0.16 -1.17
N GLU A 124 -3.04 0.07 -2.40
CA GLU A 124 -3.33 -0.78 -3.54
C GLU A 124 -2.04 -1.16 -4.27
N LEU A 125 -1.90 -2.43 -4.61
CA LEU A 125 -0.83 -2.94 -5.45
C LEU A 125 -1.42 -3.45 -6.76
N GLN A 126 -0.80 -3.07 -7.87
CA GLN A 126 -1.09 -3.60 -9.19
C GLN A 126 0.00 -4.58 -9.59
N VAL A 127 -0.37 -5.83 -9.77
CA VAL A 127 0.54 -6.95 -9.96
C VAL A 127 0.29 -7.61 -11.31
N THR A 128 1.33 -7.76 -12.13
CA THR A 128 1.27 -8.60 -13.32
C THR A 128 1.65 -10.02 -12.91
N PRO A 129 0.73 -10.98 -12.99
CA PRO A 129 1.04 -12.38 -12.69
C PRO A 129 2.00 -12.95 -13.75
N ASN A 130 3.01 -13.68 -13.30
CA ASN A 130 3.94 -14.35 -14.19
C ASN A 130 4.43 -15.68 -13.58
N ILE A 131 3.95 -16.79 -14.13
CA ILE A 131 4.27 -18.14 -13.64
C ILE A 131 5.77 -18.47 -13.82
N ALA A 132 6.41 -17.94 -14.85
CA ALA A 132 7.79 -18.29 -15.19
C ALA A 132 8.83 -17.53 -14.38
N THR A 133 8.59 -16.25 -14.09
CA THR A 133 9.58 -15.35 -13.42
C THR A 133 9.12 -14.84 -12.06
N GLY A 134 7.93 -15.23 -11.63
CA GLY A 134 7.28 -14.69 -10.43
C GLY A 134 6.49 -13.41 -10.71
N ASP A 135 5.53 -13.14 -9.86
CA ASP A 135 4.64 -11.99 -9.99
C ASP A 135 5.40 -10.67 -9.86
N LYS A 136 5.10 -9.72 -10.73
CA LYS A 136 5.75 -8.40 -10.76
C LYS A 136 4.79 -7.32 -10.28
N VAL A 137 5.12 -6.63 -9.18
CA VAL A 137 4.42 -5.39 -8.79
C VAL A 137 4.81 -4.29 -9.78
N ASN A 138 3.81 -3.61 -10.34
CA ASN A 138 4.01 -2.51 -11.29
C ASN A 138 3.81 -1.16 -10.63
N ASN A 139 2.72 -1.03 -9.88
CA ASN A 139 2.35 0.21 -9.21
C ASN A 139 1.95 -0.06 -7.77
N VAL A 140 2.26 0.90 -6.91
CA VAL A 140 1.73 1.01 -5.56
C VAL A 140 1.02 2.34 -5.44
N MET A 141 -0.23 2.34 -4.98
CA MET A 141 -1.01 3.54 -4.71
C MET A 141 -1.40 3.57 -3.24
N ILE A 142 -1.22 4.73 -2.60
CA ILE A 142 -1.50 4.91 -1.17
C ILE A 142 -2.29 6.20 -1.00
N THR A 143 -3.42 6.12 -0.31
CA THR A 143 -4.16 7.30 0.17
C THR A 143 -3.95 7.40 1.67
N ARG A 144 -3.27 8.46 2.09
CA ARG A 144 -3.03 8.82 3.50
C ARG A 144 -3.83 10.05 3.87
N VAL A 145 -4.51 10.03 5.01
CA VAL A 145 -5.29 11.16 5.52
C VAL A 145 -4.96 11.39 6.98
N ILE A 146 -4.64 12.62 7.32
CA ILE A 146 -4.47 13.09 8.70
C ILE A 146 -5.42 14.26 8.89
N ASN A 147 -6.37 14.10 9.81
CA ASN A 147 -7.33 15.12 10.16
C ASN A 147 -7.27 15.35 11.67
N ASN A 148 -6.88 16.54 12.07
CA ASN A 148 -6.75 16.89 13.47
C ASN A 148 -7.12 18.38 13.68
N ARG A 149 -6.98 18.87 14.93
CA ARG A 149 -7.30 20.27 15.27
C ARG A 149 -6.46 21.31 14.53
N ASN A 150 -5.30 20.92 13.99
CA ASN A 150 -4.37 21.82 13.30
C ASN A 150 -4.70 21.93 11.81
N GLY A 151 -5.58 21.07 11.27
CA GLY A 151 -5.98 21.10 9.87
C GLY A 151 -6.18 19.72 9.27
N PHE A 152 -6.42 19.72 7.98
CA PHE A 152 -6.59 18.54 7.15
C PHE A 152 -5.39 18.38 6.22
N LEU A 153 -4.87 17.14 6.12
CA LEU A 153 -3.84 16.73 5.18
C LEU A 153 -4.27 15.43 4.50
N LYS A 154 -4.34 15.44 3.18
CA LYS A 154 -4.50 14.24 2.37
C LYS A 154 -3.32 14.11 1.42
N LYS A 155 -2.80 12.89 1.26
CA LYS A 155 -1.80 12.55 0.27
C LYS A 155 -2.27 11.37 -0.56
N ASP A 156 -2.38 11.58 -1.87
CA ASP A 156 -2.55 10.52 -2.83
C ASP A 156 -1.18 10.27 -3.47
N MET A 157 -0.64 9.09 -3.21
CA MET A 157 0.76 8.74 -3.49
C MET A 157 0.77 7.58 -4.48
N LEU A 158 1.51 7.72 -5.58
CA LEU A 158 1.72 6.69 -6.60
C LEU A 158 3.20 6.41 -6.73
N TRP A 159 3.60 5.14 -6.58
CA TRP A 159 4.92 4.65 -6.94
C TRP A 159 4.82 3.72 -8.14
N GLN A 160 5.44 4.09 -9.25
CA GLN A 160 5.57 3.26 -10.45
C GLN A 160 6.95 2.59 -10.41
N MET A 161 6.95 1.27 -10.26
CA MET A 161 8.20 0.51 -10.10
C MET A 161 9.13 0.76 -11.28
N ASP A 162 10.40 0.99 -10.98
CA ASP A 162 11.51 1.26 -11.91
C ASP A 162 11.38 2.55 -12.75
N LYS A 163 10.42 3.46 -12.44
CA LYS A 163 10.15 4.63 -13.28
C LYS A 163 10.11 5.96 -12.54
N SER A 164 9.15 6.10 -11.65
CA SER A 164 8.84 7.38 -11.03
C SER A 164 7.97 7.22 -9.79
N PHE A 165 7.86 8.28 -9.02
CA PHE A 165 6.76 8.43 -8.07
C PHE A 165 6.10 9.80 -8.16
N GLN A 166 4.86 9.88 -7.70
CA GLN A 166 4.08 11.11 -7.61
C GLN A 166 3.36 11.19 -6.27
N ILE A 167 3.32 12.38 -5.69
CA ILE A 167 2.56 12.69 -4.48
C ILE A 167 1.70 13.91 -4.77
N VAL A 168 0.39 13.75 -4.68
CA VAL A 168 -0.56 14.85 -4.66
C VAL A 168 -0.88 15.14 -3.20
N THR A 169 -0.50 16.31 -2.72
CA THR A 169 -0.73 16.75 -1.36
C THR A 169 -1.85 17.79 -1.35
N THR A 170 -2.90 17.52 -0.61
CA THR A 170 -4.00 18.45 -0.33
C THR A 170 -3.91 18.87 1.14
N THR A 171 -3.79 20.16 1.40
CA THR A 171 -3.76 20.73 2.75
C THR A 171 -4.86 21.76 2.92
N GLN A 172 -5.46 21.79 4.10
CA GLN A 172 -6.42 22.83 4.49
C GLN A 172 -6.23 23.19 5.95
N ASP A 173 -5.70 24.38 6.19
CA ASP A 173 -5.67 24.97 7.53
C ASP A 173 -7.06 25.47 7.95
N PRO A 174 -7.38 25.50 9.24
CA PRO A 174 -8.65 26.03 9.71
C PRO A 174 -8.92 27.46 9.18
N GLY A 175 -10.06 27.62 8.50
CA GLY A 175 -10.48 28.92 7.96
C GLY A 175 -9.74 29.40 6.70
N LYS A 176 -8.85 28.59 6.13
CA LYS A 176 -8.16 28.90 4.89
C LYS A 176 -8.68 28.03 3.73
N PRO A 177 -8.51 28.48 2.47
CA PRO A 177 -8.82 27.66 1.31
C PRO A 177 -7.89 26.45 1.25
N GLU A 178 -8.36 25.40 0.58
CA GLU A 178 -7.59 24.21 0.26
C GLU A 178 -6.44 24.56 -0.71
N VAL A 179 -5.28 23.96 -0.47
CA VAL A 179 -4.08 24.08 -1.32
C VAL A 179 -3.69 22.68 -1.81
N ILE A 180 -3.54 22.54 -3.11
CA ILE A 180 -3.12 21.29 -3.77
C ILE A 180 -1.74 21.50 -4.38
N THR A 181 -0.81 20.60 -4.05
CA THR A 181 0.53 20.57 -4.62
C THR A 181 0.82 19.18 -5.15
N THR A 182 1.37 19.07 -6.35
CA THR A 182 1.82 17.80 -6.90
C THR A 182 3.34 17.79 -7.01
N THR A 183 3.96 16.80 -6.42
CA THR A 183 5.40 16.49 -6.58
C THR A 183 5.54 15.22 -7.38
N LYS A 184 6.31 15.27 -8.48
CA LYS A 184 6.67 14.10 -9.29
C LYS A 184 8.19 13.96 -9.33
N VAL A 185 8.69 12.76 -9.12
CA VAL A 185 10.11 12.40 -9.24
C VAL A 185 10.25 11.26 -10.21
N SER A 186 11.11 11.44 -11.20
CA SER A 186 11.31 10.48 -12.30
C SER A 186 12.79 10.15 -12.46
N TRP A 187 13.11 8.87 -12.71
CA TRP A 187 14.49 8.40 -12.89
C TRP A 187 14.66 7.48 -14.11
N ASN A 188 13.61 6.87 -14.61
CA ASN A 188 13.63 5.97 -15.75
C ASN A 188 12.30 6.03 -16.50
N GLU A 189 11.80 7.25 -16.73
CA GLU A 189 10.69 7.44 -17.67
C GLU A 189 11.27 7.46 -19.08
N ASP A 190 10.72 6.63 -19.96
CA ASP A 190 10.94 6.76 -21.39
C ASP A 190 10.50 8.17 -21.79
N THR A 191 11.46 9.02 -22.11
CA THR A 191 11.20 10.31 -22.75
C THR A 191 10.66 9.98 -24.14
N TYR A 192 9.31 9.90 -24.26
CA TYR A 192 8.71 9.96 -25.58
C TYR A 192 9.07 11.33 -26.16
N GLN A 193 10.02 11.32 -27.09
CA GLN A 193 10.30 12.42 -27.99
C GLN A 193 9.15 12.58 -28.98
#